data_a53c0227e6bef72a500584b5b8a48bfc
#
_entry.id   a53c0227e6bef72a500584b5b8a48bfc
#
_cell.length_a   1.000
_cell.length_b   1.000
_cell.length_c   1.000
_cell.angle_alpha   90.00
_cell.angle_beta   90.00
_cell.angle_gamma   90.00
#
_symmetry.space_group_name_H-M   'P 1'
#
loop_
_entity.id
_entity.type
_entity.pdbx_description
1 polymer ?
#
loop_
_entity_poly.entity_id
_entity_poly.type
_entity_poly.pdbx_seq_one_letter_code
_entity_poly.pdbx_strand_id
1 'polypeptide(L)'
;MKKIKLENTNEVLYYDKLDNGLEVYMLPNNNVNKFYLTLNTRFGSINTKFKFDNKEYDMPKGIAHYLEHLSFNMEDGSVFDHYSKIGSSINAFTTYDITSYNVTSNNRFKENLEYLLEYVYTPYFTKELFQSEKGVIEEEVKMYKDDPGMTIVNGTLNNVFVNDERKYLVGGTVKDVKSIKLEDVITCYDAYYNPKNMFLIITGNFNPNEALAITSEQMNKLNINNDFNVKDIYPKEPE
;
A
#
# COMPACT_ATOMS: atom_id res chain seq x y z
N MET A 1 11.54 21.84 -0.90
CA MET A 1 10.20 21.68 -0.28
C MET A 1 9.29 22.84 -0.67
N LYS A 2 8.15 22.53 -1.32
CA LYS A 2 7.12 23.48 -1.73
C LYS A 2 6.07 23.61 -0.62
N LYS A 3 5.58 24.84 -0.38
CA LYS A 3 4.48 25.13 0.57
C LYS A 3 3.21 25.44 -0.23
N ILE A 4 2.12 24.77 0.10
CA ILE A 4 0.82 24.92 -0.53
C ILE A 4 -0.19 25.27 0.57
N LYS A 5 -0.72 26.50 0.53
CA LYS A 5 -1.78 26.93 1.45
C LYS A 5 -3.08 26.26 1.01
N LEU A 6 -3.74 25.56 1.93
CA LEU A 6 -5.02 24.95 1.65
C LEU A 6 -6.13 26.01 1.72
N GLU A 7 -6.95 26.08 0.69
CA GLU A 7 -8.05 27.03 0.62
C GLU A 7 -9.07 26.75 1.74
N ASN A 8 -9.64 27.84 2.29
CA ASN A 8 -10.62 27.79 3.38
C ASN A 8 -10.14 27.17 4.71
N THR A 9 -8.82 27.01 4.88
CA THR A 9 -8.20 26.54 6.12
C THR A 9 -7.01 27.43 6.50
N ASN A 10 -6.51 27.26 7.72
CA ASN A 10 -5.24 27.89 8.15
C ASN A 10 -4.05 26.95 7.98
N GLU A 11 -4.26 25.80 7.30
CA GLU A 11 -3.27 24.75 7.16
C GLU A 11 -2.36 24.98 5.95
N VAL A 12 -1.13 24.52 6.07
CA VAL A 12 -0.12 24.55 5.01
C VAL A 12 0.35 23.13 4.75
N LEU A 13 0.09 22.65 3.54
CA LEU A 13 0.64 21.39 3.05
C LEU A 13 2.07 21.65 2.54
N TYR A 14 3.02 20.87 3.04
CA TYR A 14 4.38 20.81 2.55
C TYR A 14 4.52 19.64 1.59
N TYR A 15 5.11 19.88 0.44
CA TYR A 15 5.34 18.89 -0.59
C TYR A 15 6.80 18.87 -1.02
N ASP A 16 7.34 17.69 -1.19
CA ASP A 16 8.62 17.47 -1.85
C ASP A 16 8.61 16.19 -2.67
N LYS A 17 9.56 16.07 -3.59
CA LYS A 17 9.81 14.87 -4.35
C LYS A 17 11.28 14.53 -4.26
N LEU A 18 11.59 13.35 -3.72
CA LEU A 18 12.96 12.88 -3.58
C LEU A 18 13.58 12.53 -4.94
N ASP A 19 14.90 12.46 -5.00
CA ASP A 19 15.65 12.15 -6.23
C ASP A 19 15.27 10.80 -6.83
N ASN A 20 14.94 9.81 -5.98
CA ASN A 20 14.45 8.49 -6.41
C ASN A 20 12.98 8.48 -6.88
N GLY A 21 12.29 9.61 -6.80
CA GLY A 21 10.94 9.81 -7.28
C GLY A 21 9.83 9.69 -6.23
N LEU A 22 10.12 9.33 -4.96
CA LEU A 22 9.11 9.27 -3.89
C LEU A 22 8.53 10.67 -3.63
N GLU A 23 7.22 10.79 -3.71
CA GLU A 23 6.49 12.01 -3.37
C GLU A 23 6.18 12.03 -1.87
N VAL A 24 6.45 13.15 -1.21
CA VAL A 24 6.26 13.31 0.24
C VAL A 24 5.32 14.48 0.51
N TYR A 25 4.18 14.18 1.11
CA TYR A 25 3.13 15.13 1.50
C TYR A 25 3.10 15.24 3.02
N MET A 26 3.21 16.45 3.55
CA MET A 26 3.32 16.68 4.98
C MET A 26 2.34 17.75 5.44
N LEU A 27 1.42 17.40 6.35
CA LEU A 27 0.44 18.32 6.93
C LEU A 27 0.66 18.37 8.46
N PRO A 28 1.56 19.24 8.97
CA PRO A 28 1.81 19.36 10.39
C PRO A 28 0.63 19.99 11.13
N ASN A 29 0.30 19.46 12.30
CA ASN A 29 -0.69 20.01 13.21
C ASN A 29 -0.21 19.89 14.67
N ASN A 30 0.27 21.00 15.23
CA ASN A 30 0.81 21.05 16.58
C ASN A 30 -0.28 21.06 17.68
N ASN A 31 -1.57 21.08 17.32
CA ASN A 31 -2.67 21.03 18.27
C ASN A 31 -3.04 19.60 18.68
N VAL A 32 -2.41 18.60 18.10
CA VAL A 32 -2.59 17.18 18.43
C VAL A 32 -1.27 16.59 18.97
N ASN A 33 -1.39 15.53 19.77
CA ASN A 33 -0.22 14.86 20.33
C ASN A 33 0.24 13.62 19.51
N LYS A 34 -0.53 13.27 18.46
CA LYS A 34 -0.28 12.10 17.62
C LYS A 34 0.23 12.53 16.26
N PHE A 35 0.93 11.63 15.61
CA PHE A 35 1.19 11.67 14.18
C PHE A 35 0.62 10.43 13.50
N TYR A 36 0.39 10.56 12.22
CA TYR A 36 -0.09 9.50 11.35
C TYR A 36 0.76 9.49 10.08
N LEU A 37 1.34 8.34 9.78
CA LEU A 37 2.18 8.10 8.63
C LEU A 37 1.44 7.15 7.69
N THR A 38 1.44 7.41 6.39
CA THR A 38 0.98 6.43 5.42
C THR A 38 1.94 6.36 4.23
N LEU A 39 2.44 5.16 3.95
CA LEU A 39 3.17 4.88 2.72
C LEU A 39 2.23 4.12 1.78
N ASN A 40 2.04 4.68 0.59
CA ASN A 40 1.03 4.22 -0.35
C ASN A 40 1.66 3.86 -1.68
N THR A 41 1.26 2.74 -2.26
CA THR A 41 1.55 2.41 -3.66
C THR A 41 0.30 2.60 -4.52
N ARG A 42 0.46 3.11 -5.75
CA ARG A 42 -0.61 3.16 -6.76
C ARG A 42 -0.78 1.79 -7.39
N PHE A 43 -1.16 0.83 -6.56
CA PHE A 43 -1.45 -0.54 -6.88
C PHE A 43 -2.62 -1.03 -6.03
N GLY A 44 -3.71 -1.39 -6.66
CA GLY A 44 -4.93 -1.86 -5.99
C GLY A 44 -5.57 -3.01 -6.77
N SER A 45 -6.80 -3.35 -6.40
CA SER A 45 -7.47 -4.54 -6.94
C SER A 45 -7.83 -4.46 -8.43
N ILE A 46 -7.82 -3.25 -9.03
CA ILE A 46 -8.07 -3.08 -10.48
C ILE A 46 -6.82 -3.26 -11.34
N ASN A 47 -5.62 -3.27 -10.75
CA ASN A 47 -4.36 -3.36 -11.48
C ASN A 47 -3.99 -4.83 -11.76
N THR A 48 -4.94 -5.61 -12.28
CA THR A 48 -4.72 -7.04 -12.59
C THR A 48 -4.06 -7.25 -13.94
N LYS A 49 -4.25 -6.34 -14.90
CA LYS A 49 -3.65 -6.43 -16.24
C LYS A 49 -2.69 -5.27 -16.48
N PHE A 50 -1.46 -5.60 -16.79
CA PHE A 50 -0.42 -4.59 -17.02
C PHE A 50 0.71 -5.11 -17.89
N LYS A 51 1.50 -4.16 -18.43
CA LYS A 51 2.79 -4.43 -19.06
C LYS A 51 3.91 -4.00 -18.13
N PHE A 52 4.88 -4.88 -17.94
CA PHE A 52 6.09 -4.65 -17.19
C PHE A 52 7.25 -5.35 -17.87
N ASP A 53 8.38 -4.66 -18.07
CA ASP A 53 9.56 -5.17 -18.77
C ASP A 53 9.25 -5.82 -20.14
N ASN A 54 8.41 -5.13 -20.95
CA ASN A 54 7.96 -5.56 -22.27
C ASN A 54 7.12 -6.85 -22.29
N LYS A 55 6.71 -7.36 -21.14
CA LYS A 55 5.85 -8.52 -20.99
C LYS A 55 4.47 -8.09 -20.47
N GLU A 56 3.42 -8.72 -20.99
CA GLU A 56 2.05 -8.52 -20.53
C GLU A 56 1.68 -9.57 -19.50
N TYR A 57 1.04 -9.12 -18.41
CA TYR A 57 0.59 -9.94 -17.31
C TYR A 57 -0.92 -9.80 -17.13
N ASP A 58 -1.56 -10.91 -16.75
CA ASP A 58 -2.97 -10.98 -16.33
C ASP A 58 -3.01 -11.74 -15.00
N MET A 59 -3.07 -10.99 -13.90
CA MET A 59 -2.94 -11.50 -12.55
C MET A 59 -4.30 -11.94 -11.98
N PRO A 60 -4.33 -12.95 -11.12
CA PRO A 60 -5.54 -13.31 -10.38
C PRO A 60 -6.06 -12.14 -9.55
N LYS A 61 -7.38 -12.06 -9.39
CA LYS A 61 -8.02 -11.06 -8.52
C LYS A 61 -7.62 -11.29 -7.06
N GLY A 62 -7.54 -10.20 -6.29
CA GLY A 62 -7.08 -10.27 -4.91
C GLY A 62 -5.54 -10.25 -4.74
N ILE A 63 -4.77 -10.17 -5.84
CA ILE A 63 -3.29 -10.17 -5.76
C ILE A 63 -2.73 -9.00 -4.95
N ALA A 64 -3.31 -7.79 -5.08
CA ALA A 64 -2.89 -6.61 -4.32
C ALA A 64 -3.12 -6.79 -2.82
N HIS A 65 -4.28 -7.31 -2.43
CA HIS A 65 -4.62 -7.61 -1.05
C HIS A 65 -3.73 -8.74 -0.48
N TYR A 66 -3.45 -9.77 -1.28
CA TYR A 66 -2.53 -10.84 -0.87
C TYR A 66 -1.12 -10.29 -0.59
N LEU A 67 -0.63 -9.41 -1.45
CA LEU A 67 0.69 -8.77 -1.28
C LEU A 67 0.72 -7.89 -0.03
N GLU A 68 -0.37 -7.19 0.28
CA GLU A 68 -0.52 -6.42 1.52
C GLU A 68 -0.29 -7.30 2.75
N HIS A 69 -0.98 -8.45 2.85
CA HIS A 69 -0.81 -9.40 3.95
C HIS A 69 0.63 -9.88 4.11
N LEU A 70 1.29 -10.25 3.01
CA LEU A 70 2.68 -10.72 3.05
C LEU A 70 3.67 -9.66 3.51
N SER A 71 3.38 -8.38 3.29
CA SER A 71 4.27 -7.27 3.64
C SER A 71 4.46 -7.07 5.14
N PHE A 72 3.65 -7.71 6.00
CA PHE A 72 3.79 -7.63 7.46
C PHE A 72 4.80 -8.60 8.06
N ASN A 73 5.59 -9.25 7.23
CA ASN A 73 6.60 -10.21 7.66
C ASN A 73 8.00 -9.76 7.22
N MET A 74 8.94 -9.79 8.15
CA MET A 74 10.35 -9.53 7.95
C MET A 74 11.17 -10.77 8.32
N GLU A 75 12.45 -10.82 7.97
CA GLU A 75 13.32 -11.94 8.29
C GLU A 75 13.47 -12.15 9.81
N ASP A 76 13.47 -11.06 10.57
CA ASP A 76 13.60 -11.02 12.03
C ASP A 76 12.28 -11.13 12.80
N GLY A 77 11.14 -11.24 12.10
CA GLY A 77 9.83 -11.45 12.71
C GLY A 77 8.69 -10.61 12.15
N SER A 78 7.62 -10.53 12.92
CA SER A 78 6.42 -9.77 12.51
C SER A 78 6.60 -8.26 12.69
N VAL A 79 6.18 -7.50 11.69
CA VAL A 79 6.10 -6.03 11.75
C VAL A 79 5.18 -5.57 12.88
N PHE A 80 4.11 -6.30 13.19
CA PHE A 80 3.22 -6.02 14.32
C PHE A 80 3.95 -6.09 15.67
N ASP A 81 4.84 -7.06 15.85
CA ASP A 81 5.62 -7.22 17.08
C ASP A 81 6.59 -6.06 17.28
N HIS A 82 7.22 -5.59 16.20
CA HIS A 82 8.10 -4.42 16.27
C HIS A 82 7.33 -3.18 16.75
N TYR A 83 6.23 -2.84 16.07
CA TYR A 83 5.43 -1.65 16.43
C TYR A 83 4.79 -1.76 17.82
N SER A 84 4.38 -2.94 18.24
CA SER A 84 3.86 -3.18 19.59
C SER A 84 4.91 -2.87 20.66
N LYS A 85 6.18 -3.28 20.48
CA LYS A 85 7.28 -3.01 21.39
C LYS A 85 7.58 -1.53 21.56
N ILE A 86 7.41 -0.73 20.52
CA ILE A 86 7.64 0.73 20.57
C ILE A 86 6.37 1.53 20.91
N GLY A 87 5.26 0.85 21.18
CA GLY A 87 3.99 1.49 21.58
C GLY A 87 3.27 2.20 20.45
N SER A 88 3.42 1.74 19.23
CA SER A 88 2.77 2.27 18.04
C SER A 88 1.72 1.30 17.49
N SER A 89 0.73 1.84 16.79
CA SER A 89 -0.31 1.06 16.11
C SER A 89 -0.05 1.06 14.61
N ILE A 90 -0.12 -0.12 14.01
CA ILE A 90 0.04 -0.32 12.57
C ILE A 90 -1.21 -0.95 11.97
N ASN A 91 -1.52 -0.59 10.74
CA ASN A 91 -2.55 -1.21 9.93
C ASN A 91 -2.19 -1.06 8.45
N ALA A 92 -2.90 -1.77 7.58
CA ALA A 92 -2.89 -1.52 6.14
C ALA A 92 -4.29 -1.72 5.57
N PHE A 93 -4.48 -1.30 4.35
CA PHE A 93 -5.67 -1.61 3.56
C PHE A 93 -5.37 -1.54 2.08
N THR A 94 -6.08 -2.35 1.33
CA THR A 94 -6.12 -2.31 -0.14
C THR A 94 -7.46 -1.78 -0.61
N THR A 95 -7.44 -0.86 -1.56
CA THR A 95 -8.62 -0.36 -2.27
C THR A 95 -8.60 -0.81 -3.73
N TYR A 96 -9.42 -0.17 -4.57
CA TYR A 96 -9.41 -0.44 -6.01
C TYR A 96 -8.12 0.02 -6.70
N ASP A 97 -7.51 1.11 -6.25
CA ASP A 97 -6.41 1.81 -6.92
C ASP A 97 -5.15 2.01 -6.08
N ILE A 98 -5.23 1.79 -4.77
CA ILE A 98 -4.08 1.90 -3.86
C ILE A 98 -4.01 0.77 -2.85
N THR A 99 -2.78 0.47 -2.40
CA THR A 99 -2.49 -0.23 -1.15
C THR A 99 -1.76 0.73 -0.22
N SER A 100 -2.18 0.82 1.04
CA SER A 100 -1.73 1.80 2.02
C SER A 100 -1.28 1.12 3.30
N TYR A 101 -0.08 1.44 3.76
CA TYR A 101 0.51 1.00 5.02
C TYR A 101 0.54 2.15 6.01
N ASN A 102 -0.06 1.98 7.19
CA ASN A 102 -0.40 3.08 8.10
C ASN A 102 0.21 2.88 9.48
N VAL A 103 0.79 3.92 10.03
CA VAL A 103 1.30 3.93 11.41
C VAL A 103 0.72 5.12 12.17
N THR A 104 0.24 4.86 13.38
CA THR A 104 -0.22 5.90 14.34
C THR A 104 0.59 5.79 15.63
N SER A 105 1.16 6.90 16.09
CA SER A 105 1.86 6.97 17.36
C SER A 105 1.87 8.40 17.93
N ASN A 106 2.32 8.54 19.17
CA ASN A 106 2.58 9.82 19.82
C ASN A 106 4.03 9.98 20.29
N ASN A 107 4.87 9.01 19.95
CA ASN A 107 6.29 9.01 20.33
C ASN A 107 7.16 8.37 19.25
N ARG A 108 8.49 8.50 19.38
CA ARG A 108 9.49 7.82 18.52
C ARG A 108 9.23 8.06 17.01
N PHE A 109 8.95 9.32 16.63
CA PHE A 109 8.61 9.68 15.24
C PHE A 109 9.63 9.14 14.23
N LYS A 110 10.93 9.35 14.49
CA LYS A 110 12.01 8.89 13.61
C LYS A 110 11.97 7.37 13.41
N GLU A 111 11.94 6.60 14.50
CA GLU A 111 11.95 5.14 14.48
C GLU A 111 10.72 4.58 13.73
N ASN A 112 9.53 5.18 13.95
CA ASN A 112 8.31 4.79 13.24
C ASN A 112 8.41 5.04 11.74
N LEU A 113 8.96 6.19 11.32
CA LEU A 113 9.07 6.55 9.92
C LEU A 113 10.15 5.72 9.21
N GLU A 114 11.31 5.53 9.82
CA GLU A 114 12.39 4.73 9.26
C GLU A 114 11.93 3.28 9.05
N TYR A 115 11.28 2.68 10.05
CA TYR A 115 10.83 1.28 9.95
C TYR A 115 9.65 1.11 8.98
N LEU A 116 8.73 2.10 8.85
CA LEU A 116 7.69 2.08 7.82
C LEU A 116 8.30 1.98 6.42
N LEU A 117 9.29 2.80 6.12
CA LEU A 117 9.98 2.77 4.83
C LEU A 117 10.75 1.46 4.65
N GLU A 118 11.41 0.99 5.70
CA GLU A 118 12.21 -0.23 5.65
C GLU A 118 11.36 -1.45 5.29
N TYR A 119 10.33 -1.78 6.09
CA TYR A 119 9.61 -3.03 5.88
C TYR A 119 8.81 -3.07 4.57
N VAL A 120 8.32 -1.91 4.09
CA VAL A 120 7.59 -1.87 2.82
C VAL A 120 8.52 -2.04 1.61
N TYR A 121 9.76 -1.55 1.71
CA TYR A 121 10.73 -1.62 0.63
C TYR A 121 11.72 -2.79 0.72
N THR A 122 11.66 -3.61 1.78
CA THR A 122 12.51 -4.80 1.94
C THR A 122 11.67 -6.06 2.10
N PRO A 123 11.06 -6.57 1.02
CA PRO A 123 10.12 -7.69 1.08
C PRO A 123 10.79 -8.97 1.55
N TYR A 124 10.09 -9.72 2.41
CA TYR A 124 10.52 -11.04 2.86
C TYR A 124 9.46 -12.08 2.48
N PHE A 125 9.50 -12.53 1.22
CA PHE A 125 8.54 -13.47 0.66
C PHE A 125 9.11 -14.87 0.63
N THR A 126 8.69 -15.74 1.56
CA THR A 126 9.03 -17.17 1.55
C THR A 126 7.84 -18.02 1.14
N LYS A 127 8.11 -19.27 0.74
CA LYS A 127 7.05 -20.23 0.42
C LYS A 127 6.17 -20.53 1.63
N GLU A 128 6.78 -20.60 2.80
CA GLU A 128 6.12 -20.89 4.08
C GLU A 128 5.15 -19.77 4.45
N LEU A 129 5.59 -18.51 4.43
CA LEU A 129 4.75 -17.34 4.68
C LEU A 129 3.62 -17.23 3.66
N PHE A 130 3.93 -17.40 2.38
CA PHE A 130 2.94 -17.41 1.32
C PHE A 130 1.86 -18.47 1.57
N GLN A 131 2.19 -19.70 1.96
CA GLN A 131 1.19 -20.74 2.23
C GLN A 131 0.39 -20.46 3.51
N SER A 132 1.03 -19.90 4.53
CA SER A 132 0.35 -19.51 5.77
C SER A 132 -0.70 -18.43 5.52
N GLU A 133 -0.31 -17.32 4.87
CA GLU A 133 -1.23 -16.22 4.56
C GLU A 133 -2.37 -16.64 3.62
N LYS A 134 -2.11 -17.57 2.70
CA LYS A 134 -3.15 -18.09 1.80
C LYS A 134 -4.37 -18.60 2.55
N GLY A 135 -4.14 -19.34 3.63
CA GLY A 135 -5.22 -19.88 4.47
C GLY A 135 -6.00 -18.77 5.19
N VAL A 136 -5.28 -17.76 5.71
CA VAL A 136 -5.89 -16.60 6.39
C VAL A 136 -6.79 -15.81 5.43
N ILE A 137 -6.27 -15.49 4.25
CA ILE A 137 -7.00 -14.72 3.24
C ILE A 137 -8.21 -15.52 2.70
N GLU A 138 -8.10 -16.83 2.52
CA GLU A 138 -9.23 -17.67 2.12
C GLU A 138 -10.40 -17.60 3.14
N GLU A 139 -10.11 -17.59 4.44
CA GLU A 139 -11.14 -17.45 5.47
C GLU A 139 -11.72 -16.04 5.51
N GLU A 140 -10.90 -15.01 5.36
CA GLU A 140 -11.36 -13.61 5.28
C GLU A 140 -12.30 -13.39 4.09
N VAL A 141 -11.95 -13.86 2.91
CA VAL A 141 -12.80 -13.74 1.71
C VAL A 141 -14.13 -14.48 1.87
N LYS A 142 -14.15 -15.62 2.57
CA LYS A 142 -15.41 -16.29 2.93
C LYS A 142 -16.27 -15.44 3.86
N MET A 143 -15.66 -14.82 4.88
CA MET A 143 -16.36 -13.93 5.81
C MET A 143 -17.01 -12.76 5.08
N TYR A 144 -16.31 -12.11 4.14
CA TYR A 144 -16.89 -11.03 3.34
C TYR A 144 -18.07 -11.49 2.46
N LYS A 145 -18.03 -12.72 1.97
CA LYS A 145 -19.14 -13.29 1.18
C LYS A 145 -20.41 -13.48 2.03
N ASP A 146 -20.25 -13.79 3.31
CA ASP A 146 -21.36 -14.01 4.25
C ASP A 146 -21.87 -12.70 4.88
N ASP A 147 -21.18 -11.56 4.66
CA ASP A 147 -21.60 -10.24 5.14
C ASP A 147 -22.70 -9.64 4.23
N PRO A 148 -23.88 -9.30 4.79
CA PRO A 148 -24.99 -8.75 4.00
C PRO A 148 -24.65 -7.38 3.38
N GLY A 149 -23.87 -6.54 4.05
CA GLY A 149 -23.45 -5.23 3.56
C GLY A 149 -22.53 -5.39 2.34
N MET A 150 -21.54 -6.27 2.43
CA MET A 150 -20.65 -6.58 1.31
C MET A 150 -21.41 -7.23 0.15
N THR A 151 -22.42 -8.05 0.42
CA THR A 151 -23.29 -8.65 -0.62
C THR A 151 -24.05 -7.57 -1.39
N ILE A 152 -24.59 -6.55 -0.71
CA ILE A 152 -25.28 -5.42 -1.35
C ILE A 152 -24.31 -4.61 -2.21
N VAL A 153 -23.14 -4.24 -1.65
CA VAL A 153 -22.11 -3.46 -2.38
C VAL A 153 -21.65 -4.22 -3.63
N ASN A 154 -21.30 -5.50 -3.48
CA ASN A 154 -20.84 -6.31 -4.59
C ASN A 154 -21.94 -6.51 -5.65
N GLY A 155 -23.18 -6.78 -5.23
CA GLY A 155 -24.34 -6.89 -6.12
C GLY A 155 -24.58 -5.60 -6.91
N THR A 156 -24.46 -4.43 -6.26
CA THR A 156 -24.57 -3.12 -6.91
C THR A 156 -23.47 -2.93 -7.94
N LEU A 157 -22.22 -3.16 -7.60
CA LEU A 157 -21.08 -2.98 -8.52
C LEU A 157 -21.14 -3.93 -9.72
N ASN A 158 -21.56 -5.18 -9.50
CA ASN A 158 -21.76 -6.15 -10.59
C ASN A 158 -22.88 -5.74 -11.58
N ASN A 159 -23.85 -4.95 -11.12
CA ASN A 159 -24.90 -4.43 -11.99
C ASN A 159 -24.51 -3.11 -12.68
N VAL A 160 -23.59 -2.32 -12.10
CA VAL A 160 -23.13 -1.05 -12.66
C VAL A 160 -22.03 -1.27 -13.70
N PHE A 161 -21.09 -2.16 -13.43
CA PHE A 161 -19.94 -2.39 -14.30
C PHE A 161 -20.08 -3.69 -15.11
N VAL A 162 -19.81 -3.60 -16.41
CA VAL A 162 -19.80 -4.77 -17.31
C VAL A 162 -18.42 -5.38 -17.39
N ASN A 163 -17.40 -4.58 -17.66
CA ASN A 163 -16.02 -5.00 -17.90
C ASN A 163 -15.04 -4.54 -16.82
N ASP A 164 -15.34 -3.46 -16.10
CA ASP A 164 -14.43 -2.84 -15.12
C ASP A 164 -14.16 -3.79 -13.95
N GLU A 165 -12.91 -3.81 -13.53
CA GLU A 165 -12.44 -4.68 -12.43
C GLU A 165 -13.08 -4.31 -11.07
N ARG A 166 -13.63 -3.09 -10.91
CA ARG A 166 -14.36 -2.66 -9.70
C ARG A 166 -15.63 -3.47 -9.41
N LYS A 167 -16.12 -4.23 -10.37
CA LYS A 167 -17.23 -5.17 -10.13
C LYS A 167 -16.87 -6.34 -9.21
N TYR A 168 -15.60 -6.57 -8.97
CA TYR A 168 -15.14 -7.64 -8.09
C TYR A 168 -14.75 -7.11 -6.70
N LEU A 169 -14.86 -7.96 -5.68
CA LEU A 169 -14.35 -7.65 -4.36
C LEU A 169 -12.84 -7.47 -4.39
N VAL A 170 -12.32 -6.56 -3.57
CA VAL A 170 -10.89 -6.22 -3.49
C VAL A 170 -10.03 -7.47 -3.20
N GLY A 171 -10.47 -8.33 -2.29
CA GLY A 171 -9.79 -9.59 -1.96
C GLY A 171 -9.99 -10.72 -2.99
N GLY A 172 -10.80 -10.50 -4.04
CA GLY A 172 -11.16 -11.54 -5.00
C GLY A 172 -12.11 -12.58 -4.42
N THR A 173 -12.12 -13.76 -5.02
CA THR A 173 -12.85 -14.95 -4.54
C THR A 173 -11.88 -15.98 -3.98
N VAL A 174 -12.39 -16.97 -3.22
CA VAL A 174 -11.58 -18.12 -2.76
C VAL A 174 -10.90 -18.85 -3.93
N LYS A 175 -11.55 -18.92 -5.09
CA LYS A 175 -10.97 -19.52 -6.31
C LYS A 175 -9.80 -18.69 -6.82
N ASP A 176 -9.94 -17.37 -6.82
CA ASP A 176 -8.88 -16.45 -7.24
C ASP A 176 -7.67 -16.58 -6.30
N VAL A 177 -7.88 -16.47 -4.99
CA VAL A 177 -6.83 -16.61 -3.96
C VAL A 177 -6.08 -17.93 -4.11
N LYS A 178 -6.80 -19.05 -4.36
CA LYS A 178 -6.20 -20.37 -4.62
C LYS A 178 -5.31 -20.40 -5.86
N SER A 179 -5.62 -19.60 -6.87
CA SER A 179 -4.87 -19.55 -8.12
C SER A 179 -3.62 -18.70 -8.07
N ILE A 180 -3.51 -17.77 -7.09
CA ILE A 180 -2.32 -16.92 -6.88
C ILE A 180 -1.09 -17.78 -6.57
N LYS A 181 0.03 -17.45 -7.20
CA LYS A 181 1.33 -18.06 -6.98
C LYS A 181 2.29 -17.05 -6.37
N LEU A 182 3.34 -17.54 -5.70
CA LEU A 182 4.37 -16.68 -5.13
C LEU A 182 5.07 -15.83 -6.20
N GLU A 183 5.28 -16.39 -7.38
CA GLU A 183 5.87 -15.66 -8.51
C GLU A 183 5.01 -14.50 -8.97
N ASP A 184 3.68 -14.62 -8.89
CA ASP A 184 2.74 -13.53 -9.22
C ASP A 184 2.88 -12.37 -8.23
N VAL A 185 2.99 -12.69 -6.93
CA VAL A 185 3.21 -11.71 -5.85
C VAL A 185 4.53 -10.97 -6.06
N ILE A 186 5.63 -11.69 -6.29
CA ILE A 186 6.95 -11.11 -6.54
C ILE A 186 6.91 -10.19 -7.77
N THR A 187 6.29 -10.65 -8.86
CA THR A 187 6.14 -9.85 -10.08
C THR A 187 5.37 -8.55 -9.83
N CYS A 188 4.27 -8.60 -9.08
CA CYS A 188 3.52 -7.40 -8.72
C CYS A 188 4.30 -6.47 -7.81
N TYR A 189 5.06 -7.01 -6.85
CA TYR A 189 5.93 -6.21 -6.01
C TYR A 189 6.99 -5.48 -6.83
N ASP A 190 7.73 -6.18 -7.67
CA ASP A 190 8.78 -5.61 -8.53
C ASP A 190 8.21 -4.55 -9.49
N ALA A 191 6.97 -4.75 -9.96
CA ALA A 191 6.30 -3.83 -10.86
C ALA A 191 5.85 -2.54 -10.17
N TYR A 192 5.22 -2.62 -8.99
CA TYR A 192 4.46 -1.50 -8.41
C TYR A 192 5.07 -0.87 -7.16
N TYR A 193 5.97 -1.57 -6.41
CA TYR A 193 6.59 -1.03 -5.19
C TYR A 193 7.88 -0.27 -5.51
N ASN A 194 7.72 0.72 -6.36
CA ASN A 194 8.79 1.60 -6.81
C ASN A 194 8.56 3.02 -6.28
N PRO A 195 9.57 3.73 -5.76
CA PRO A 195 9.41 5.10 -5.25
C PRO A 195 8.71 6.05 -6.23
N LYS A 196 8.93 5.87 -7.54
CA LYS A 196 8.27 6.68 -8.59
C LYS A 196 6.76 6.42 -8.71
N ASN A 197 6.27 5.28 -8.19
CA ASN A 197 4.85 4.90 -8.14
C ASN A 197 4.23 5.08 -6.75
N MET A 198 5.02 5.48 -5.77
CA MET A 198 4.60 5.55 -4.38
C MET A 198 4.60 6.97 -3.83
N PHE A 199 3.87 7.18 -2.75
CA PHE A 199 3.83 8.45 -2.05
C PHE A 199 3.66 8.25 -0.54
N LEU A 200 4.35 9.10 0.22
CA LEU A 200 4.30 9.16 1.68
C LEU A 200 3.44 10.35 2.11
N ILE A 201 2.49 10.11 3.02
CA ILE A 201 1.74 11.19 3.67
C ILE A 201 2.06 11.18 5.16
N ILE A 202 2.36 12.34 5.72
CA ILE A 202 2.63 12.54 7.15
C ILE A 202 1.69 13.62 7.66
N THR A 203 0.90 13.31 8.70
CA THR A 203 0.01 14.28 9.33
C THR A 203 0.16 14.27 10.86
N GLY A 204 -0.18 15.37 11.53
CA GLY A 204 -0.16 15.49 12.99
C GLY A 204 1.06 16.24 13.54
N ASN A 205 1.52 15.84 14.71
CA ASN A 205 2.58 16.58 15.43
C ASN A 205 3.98 16.11 15.03
N PHE A 206 4.62 16.86 14.15
CA PHE A 206 5.98 16.62 13.69
C PHE A 206 6.60 17.88 13.06
N ASN A 207 7.92 17.89 12.87
CA ASN A 207 8.64 18.94 12.14
C ASN A 207 8.82 18.52 10.66
N PRO A 208 8.32 19.29 9.67
CA PRO A 208 8.42 18.92 8.25
C PRO A 208 9.85 18.81 7.73
N ASN A 209 10.79 19.65 8.20
CA ASN A 209 12.19 19.60 7.75
C ASN A 209 12.87 18.32 8.29
N GLU A 210 12.60 17.97 9.54
CA GLU A 210 13.10 16.74 10.16
C GLU A 210 12.51 15.50 9.46
N ALA A 211 11.21 15.47 9.23
CA ALA A 211 10.53 14.38 8.55
C ALA A 211 11.10 14.15 7.14
N LEU A 212 11.32 15.21 6.38
CA LEU A 212 11.90 15.11 5.04
C LEU A 212 13.36 14.62 5.10
N ALA A 213 14.15 15.09 6.06
CA ALA A 213 15.54 14.66 6.23
C ALA A 213 15.63 13.16 6.58
N ILE A 214 14.79 12.69 7.53
CA ILE A 214 14.70 11.26 7.89
C ILE A 214 14.29 10.42 6.68
N THR A 215 13.26 10.85 5.97
CA THR A 215 12.78 10.12 4.77
C THR A 215 13.87 10.01 3.72
N SER A 216 14.57 11.11 3.43
CA SER A 216 15.66 11.14 2.45
C SER A 216 16.83 10.26 2.88
N GLU A 217 17.23 10.32 4.14
CA GLU A 217 18.31 9.48 4.67
C GLU A 217 17.97 7.99 4.58
N GLN A 218 16.76 7.61 4.98
CA GLN A 218 16.33 6.21 4.93
C GLN A 218 16.20 5.70 3.49
N MET A 219 15.63 6.48 2.58
CA MET A 219 15.53 6.10 1.17
C MET A 219 16.91 5.99 0.50
N ASN A 220 17.89 6.80 0.90
CA ASN A 220 19.28 6.67 0.43
C ASN A 220 19.95 5.39 0.94
N LYS A 221 19.68 4.97 2.20
CA LYS A 221 20.16 3.70 2.74
C LYS A 221 19.57 2.50 1.99
N LEU A 222 18.28 2.55 1.66
CA LEU A 222 17.60 1.51 0.91
C LEU A 222 18.06 1.43 -0.56
N ASN A 223 18.62 2.52 -1.10
CA ASN A 223 19.25 2.62 -2.43
C ASN A 223 18.38 2.11 -3.59
N ILE A 224 17.09 2.42 -3.56
CA ILE A 224 16.14 2.00 -4.59
C ILE A 224 16.09 3.06 -5.68
N ASN A 225 16.70 2.78 -6.84
CA ASN A 225 16.85 3.70 -7.96
C ASN A 225 16.37 3.12 -9.30
N ASN A 226 15.54 2.07 -9.27
CA ASN A 226 15.05 1.39 -10.47
C ASN A 226 14.13 2.30 -11.29
N ASP A 227 14.11 2.10 -12.60
CA ASP A 227 13.14 2.77 -13.45
C ASP A 227 11.75 2.17 -13.25
N PHE A 228 10.74 3.04 -13.30
CA PHE A 228 9.34 2.62 -13.28
C PHE A 228 8.79 2.59 -14.71
N ASN A 229 8.43 1.41 -15.20
CA ASN A 229 8.02 1.18 -16.58
C ASN A 229 6.71 0.37 -16.69
N VAL A 230 5.87 0.42 -15.66
CA VAL A 230 4.57 -0.25 -15.65
C VAL A 230 3.56 0.55 -16.48
N LYS A 231 2.75 -0.17 -17.26
CA LYS A 231 1.61 0.37 -17.99
C LYS A 231 0.38 -0.49 -17.73
N ASP A 232 -0.56 0.03 -16.97
CA ASP A 232 -1.85 -0.61 -16.71
C ASP A 232 -2.67 -0.76 -17.99
N ILE A 233 -3.46 -1.83 -18.05
CA ILE A 233 -4.39 -2.14 -19.12
C ILE A 233 -5.79 -2.25 -18.51
N TYR A 234 -6.57 -1.18 -18.64
CA TYR A 234 -7.95 -1.15 -18.15
C TYR A 234 -8.93 -1.58 -19.23
N PRO A 235 -9.90 -2.44 -18.89
CA PRO A 235 -10.98 -2.77 -19.80
C PRO A 235 -11.85 -1.53 -20.06
N LYS A 236 -12.41 -1.45 -21.30
CA LYS A 236 -13.36 -0.39 -21.63
C LYS A 236 -14.78 -0.87 -21.29
N GLU A 237 -15.53 -0.01 -20.62
CA GLU A 237 -16.97 -0.18 -20.46
C GLU A 237 -17.68 0.04 -21.80
N PRO A 238 -18.78 -0.69 -22.09
CA PRO A 238 -19.62 -0.42 -23.26
C PRO A 238 -20.28 0.96 -23.12
N GLU A 239 -20.46 1.64 -24.26
CA GLU A 239 -21.21 2.92 -24.36
C GLU A 239 -22.71 2.70 -24.13
#